data_f47b4004875dc2eb5d7e91a690677902
#
_entry.id   f47b4004875dc2eb5d7e91a690677902
#
_cell.length_a   1.000
_cell.length_b   1.000
_cell.length_c   1.000
_cell.angle_alpha   90.00
_cell.angle_beta   90.00
_cell.angle_gamma   90.00
#
_symmetry.space_group_name_H-M   'P 1'
#
loop_
_entity.id
_entity.type
_entity.pdbx_description
1 polymer ?
#
loop_
_entity_poly.entity_id
_entity_poly.type
_entity_poly.pdbx_seq_one_letter_code
_entity_poly.pdbx_strand_id
1 'polypeptide(L)'
;MHPVFKNLYFLFFLLIAAPVFGQQADTAFRLIPLGVKGGIDESNLSAYMLAPAHSNNFICLDAGTLHYGIEKAIANQVFTVQAEVVLKKYIKGYLISHSHLDHLAGLIINSPDDSAKTIYAFADCIETIKTHYFTWKSWANFADEGEAPQLKIYHYQALKPGEEIPVASTEMTVKAFPLSHSNLTSSAFLVRNKENYLLYLGDTGPDEIEKSHNLASLWEAVAPSIKEKKLKAIMIEVSFPDEQPDKTLFGHLTPHWLMKEMDVLENLCGPGALKGFNIVITHVKPPESSIERMKKQLAAENKLQLNLVYPEQGKALNF
;
A
#
# COMPACT_ATOMS: atom_id res chain seq x y z
N MET A 1 77.70 41.94 23.53
CA MET A 1 76.56 41.08 23.96
C MET A 1 75.33 41.48 23.17
N HIS A 2 74.99 40.73 22.12
CA HIS A 2 73.75 40.91 21.34
C HIS A 2 72.77 39.82 21.70
N PRO A 3 71.47 40.11 21.96
CA PRO A 3 70.48 39.07 22.16
C PRO A 3 69.93 38.62 20.80
N VAL A 4 69.89 37.29 20.62
CA VAL A 4 69.30 36.61 19.46
C VAL A 4 67.78 36.46 19.74
N PHE A 5 66.96 37.12 18.94
CA PHE A 5 65.49 36.88 18.94
C PHE A 5 65.17 35.63 18.09
N LYS A 6 64.63 34.58 18.74
CA LYS A 6 64.05 33.43 18.07
C LYS A 6 62.59 33.72 17.70
N ASN A 7 62.33 33.87 16.41
CA ASN A 7 60.95 33.95 15.88
C ASN A 7 60.33 32.55 15.89
N LEU A 8 59.27 32.41 16.69
CA LEU A 8 58.43 31.20 16.76
C LEU A 8 57.22 31.40 15.80
N TYR A 9 57.24 30.77 14.65
CA TYR A 9 56.08 30.76 13.72
C TYR A 9 55.07 29.75 14.22
N PHE A 10 53.87 30.21 14.68
CA PHE A 10 52.70 29.37 14.95
C PHE A 10 51.98 29.13 13.62
N LEU A 11 52.02 27.87 13.14
CA LEU A 11 51.24 27.43 11.99
C LEU A 11 49.82 27.13 12.47
N PHE A 12 48.85 27.99 12.14
CA PHE A 12 47.41 27.72 12.38
C PHE A 12 46.90 26.81 11.26
N PHE A 13 46.63 25.52 11.61
CA PHE A 13 45.90 24.63 10.74
C PHE A 13 44.42 24.97 10.83
N LEU A 14 43.86 25.61 9.81
CA LEU A 14 42.43 25.78 9.63
C LEU A 14 41.83 24.44 9.19
N LEU A 15 41.19 23.69 10.09
CA LEU A 15 40.36 22.55 9.76
C LEU A 15 39.08 23.05 9.09
N ILE A 16 39.02 23.01 7.77
CA ILE A 16 37.77 23.23 7.01
C ILE A 16 36.94 21.97 7.17
N ALA A 17 35.95 21.99 8.07
CA ALA A 17 34.90 20.98 8.13
C ALA A 17 34.02 21.14 6.88
N ALA A 18 34.22 20.27 5.89
CA ALA A 18 33.29 20.17 4.77
C ALA A 18 31.92 19.69 5.33
N PRO A 19 30.81 20.35 4.96
CA PRO A 19 29.50 19.84 5.35
C PRO A 19 29.32 18.48 4.68
N VAL A 20 29.18 17.42 5.48
CA VAL A 20 28.70 16.12 5.03
C VAL A 20 27.24 16.35 4.68
N PHE A 21 26.92 16.65 3.43
CA PHE A 21 25.57 16.49 2.92
C PHE A 21 25.25 14.99 3.03
N GLY A 22 24.54 14.62 4.08
CA GLY A 22 23.93 13.31 4.17
C GLY A 22 23.09 13.14 2.92
N GLN A 23 23.42 12.16 2.09
CA GLN A 23 22.64 11.78 0.93
C GLN A 23 21.25 11.40 1.47
N GLN A 24 20.29 12.32 1.35
CA GLN A 24 18.89 12.04 1.67
C GLN A 24 18.51 10.87 0.78
N ALA A 25 18.20 9.73 1.38
CA ALA A 25 17.81 8.54 0.64
C ALA A 25 16.75 8.97 -0.38
N ASP A 26 16.99 8.66 -1.65
CA ASP A 26 16.15 9.08 -2.77
C ASP A 26 14.80 8.32 -2.66
N THR A 27 13.88 8.88 -1.84
CA THR A 27 12.57 8.30 -1.57
C THR A 27 11.73 8.43 -2.82
N ALA A 28 11.25 7.28 -3.34
CA ALA A 28 10.45 7.24 -4.56
C ALA A 28 8.96 7.48 -4.27
N PHE A 29 8.48 7.01 -3.13
CA PHE A 29 7.06 7.02 -2.78
C PHE A 29 6.82 7.57 -1.38
N ARG A 30 5.69 8.27 -1.25
CA ARG A 30 5.07 8.65 0.01
C ARG A 30 3.77 7.87 0.16
N LEU A 31 3.66 7.09 1.25
CA LEU A 31 2.49 6.29 1.62
C LEU A 31 1.86 6.87 2.87
N ILE A 32 0.54 7.08 2.85
CA ILE A 32 -0.23 7.56 4.01
C ILE A 32 -1.35 6.57 4.28
N PRO A 33 -1.25 5.75 5.34
CA PRO A 33 -2.30 4.83 5.73
C PRO A 33 -3.51 5.61 6.26
N LEU A 34 -4.66 5.48 5.61
CA LEU A 34 -5.95 6.00 6.08
C LEU A 34 -6.69 4.98 6.93
N GLY A 35 -6.38 3.71 6.75
CA GLY A 35 -6.82 2.57 7.53
C GLY A 35 -5.90 1.39 7.29
N VAL A 36 -5.68 0.57 8.32
CA VAL A 36 -4.68 -0.50 8.32
C VAL A 36 -5.24 -1.86 8.74
N LYS A 37 -6.51 -1.89 9.16
CA LYS A 37 -7.19 -3.09 9.67
C LYS A 37 -8.14 -3.68 8.66
N GLY A 38 -8.37 -4.97 8.77
CA GLY A 38 -9.47 -5.66 8.10
C GLY A 38 -10.66 -5.88 9.03
N GLY A 39 -11.86 -6.01 8.46
CA GLY A 39 -13.05 -6.44 9.18
C GLY A 39 -13.77 -5.34 9.93
N ILE A 40 -13.88 -5.44 11.28
CA ILE A 40 -14.95 -4.83 12.08
C ILE A 40 -14.67 -3.44 12.66
N ASP A 41 -13.51 -2.83 12.43
CA ASP A 41 -13.19 -1.48 12.91
C ASP A 41 -13.40 -0.45 11.79
N GLU A 42 -14.64 0.03 11.64
CA GLU A 42 -15.04 0.95 10.56
C GLU A 42 -14.26 2.27 10.55
N SER A 43 -13.62 2.61 11.64
CA SER A 43 -12.75 3.79 11.73
C SER A 43 -11.35 3.57 11.14
N ASN A 44 -10.98 2.31 10.79
CA ASN A 44 -9.62 1.95 10.44
C ASN A 44 -9.51 0.84 9.36
N LEU A 45 -10.52 0.75 8.49
CA LEU A 45 -10.59 -0.23 7.39
C LEU A 45 -9.57 0.07 6.30
N SER A 46 -9.11 -0.96 5.61
CA SER A 46 -8.03 -0.95 4.61
C SER A 46 -8.15 0.19 3.60
N ALA A 47 -7.24 1.16 3.67
CA ALA A 47 -7.15 2.29 2.73
C ALA A 47 -5.79 2.97 2.84
N TYR A 48 -5.12 3.20 1.71
CA TYR A 48 -3.78 3.79 1.70
C TYR A 48 -3.67 4.81 0.57
N MET A 49 -3.20 6.03 0.87
CA MET A 49 -2.88 7.02 -0.16
C MET A 49 -1.42 6.85 -0.57
N LEU A 50 -1.15 6.69 -1.86
CA LEU A 50 0.18 6.56 -2.44
C LEU A 50 0.44 7.65 -3.49
N ALA A 51 1.59 8.32 -3.39
CA ALA A 51 2.06 9.31 -4.37
C ALA A 51 3.57 9.22 -4.57
N PRO A 52 4.12 9.82 -5.64
CA PRO A 52 5.54 10.16 -5.71
C PRO A 52 5.96 11.00 -4.49
N ALA A 53 7.17 10.81 -3.97
CA ALA A 53 7.61 11.35 -2.66
C ALA A 53 7.37 12.86 -2.45
N HIS A 54 7.43 13.66 -3.52
CA HIS A 54 7.27 15.12 -3.46
C HIS A 54 5.96 15.62 -4.08
N SER A 55 4.99 14.72 -4.31
CA SER A 55 3.71 15.03 -4.92
C SER A 55 2.57 14.99 -3.90
N ASN A 56 1.55 15.81 -4.14
CA ASN A 56 0.24 15.72 -3.46
C ASN A 56 -0.82 15.09 -4.37
N ASN A 57 -0.43 14.47 -5.50
CA ASN A 57 -1.33 13.74 -6.38
C ASN A 57 -1.33 12.25 -5.99
N PHE A 58 -2.23 11.87 -5.11
CA PHE A 58 -2.31 10.52 -4.56
C PHE A 58 -3.31 9.65 -5.34
N ILE A 59 -3.01 8.37 -5.45
CA ILE A 59 -3.98 7.31 -5.72
C ILE A 59 -4.31 6.61 -4.41
N CYS A 60 -5.57 6.25 -4.16
CA CYS A 60 -5.91 5.36 -3.05
C CYS A 60 -5.77 3.91 -3.50
N LEU A 61 -5.11 3.11 -2.68
CA LEU A 61 -5.06 1.65 -2.71
C LEU A 61 -6.11 1.18 -1.71
N ASP A 62 -7.23 0.70 -2.21
CA ASP A 62 -8.48 0.53 -1.48
C ASP A 62 -9.02 1.81 -0.81
N ALA A 63 -10.23 1.74 -0.30
CA ALA A 63 -10.94 2.90 0.22
C ALA A 63 -11.94 2.51 1.33
N GLY A 64 -11.53 1.64 2.26
CA GLY A 64 -12.36 1.21 3.38
C GLY A 64 -12.67 2.35 4.34
N THR A 65 -11.65 3.09 4.79
CA THR A 65 -11.81 4.31 5.60
C THR A 65 -11.15 5.49 4.90
N LEU A 66 -11.90 6.53 4.55
CA LEU A 66 -11.36 7.75 3.94
C LEU A 66 -11.37 8.92 4.91
N HIS A 67 -12.54 9.50 5.21
CA HIS A 67 -12.65 10.77 5.94
C HIS A 67 -11.94 10.73 7.30
N TYR A 68 -12.23 9.74 8.12
CA TYR A 68 -11.62 9.61 9.43
C TYR A 68 -10.10 9.40 9.35
N GLY A 69 -9.62 8.62 8.39
CA GLY A 69 -8.19 8.43 8.14
C GLY A 69 -7.48 9.72 7.71
N ILE A 70 -8.14 10.54 6.88
CA ILE A 70 -7.64 11.87 6.49
C ILE A 70 -7.56 12.79 7.72
N GLU A 71 -8.58 12.82 8.59
CA GLU A 71 -8.56 13.58 9.84
C GLU A 71 -7.41 13.14 10.76
N LYS A 72 -7.16 11.84 10.87
CA LYS A 72 -5.98 11.33 11.60
C LYS A 72 -4.66 11.82 11.00
N ALA A 73 -4.55 11.85 9.67
CA ALA A 73 -3.36 12.36 8.99
C ALA A 73 -3.17 13.88 9.22
N ILE A 74 -4.26 14.64 9.27
CA ILE A 74 -4.23 16.06 9.64
C ILE A 74 -3.80 16.24 11.10
N ALA A 75 -4.37 15.47 12.03
CA ALA A 75 -4.00 15.50 13.44
C ALA A 75 -2.51 15.14 13.67
N ASN A 76 -1.95 14.26 12.84
CA ASN A 76 -0.52 13.91 12.83
C ASN A 76 0.34 14.89 11.99
N GLN A 77 -0.20 16.03 11.55
CA GLN A 77 0.50 17.07 10.78
C GLN A 77 1.04 16.59 9.41
N VAL A 78 0.50 15.51 8.89
CA VAL A 78 0.85 15.00 7.54
C VAL A 78 0.25 15.92 6.46
N PHE A 79 -0.94 16.45 6.71
CA PHE A 79 -1.59 17.48 5.91
C PHE A 79 -1.86 18.73 6.75
N THR A 80 -1.79 19.90 6.11
CA THR A 80 -2.05 21.22 6.72
C THR A 80 -3.32 21.88 6.15
N VAL A 81 -4.11 21.13 5.40
CA VAL A 81 -5.36 21.56 4.77
C VAL A 81 -6.54 20.78 5.36
N GLN A 82 -7.76 21.23 5.10
CA GLN A 82 -8.99 20.58 5.56
C GLN A 82 -9.20 19.22 4.85
N ALA A 83 -9.97 18.33 5.48
CA ALA A 83 -10.20 16.98 4.97
C ALA A 83 -10.83 16.96 3.57
N GLU A 84 -11.77 17.86 3.30
CA GLU A 84 -12.41 18.03 1.99
C GLU A 84 -11.40 18.39 0.88
N VAL A 85 -10.37 19.15 1.21
CA VAL A 85 -9.31 19.49 0.25
C VAL A 85 -8.48 18.25 -0.08
N VAL A 86 -8.15 17.43 0.90
CA VAL A 86 -7.44 16.17 0.70
C VAL A 86 -8.29 15.23 -0.14
N LEU A 87 -9.55 15.00 0.26
CA LEU A 87 -10.48 14.14 -0.46
C LEU A 87 -10.66 14.61 -1.92
N LYS A 88 -11.03 15.87 -2.14
CA LYS A 88 -11.41 16.38 -3.47
C LYS A 88 -10.22 16.69 -4.38
N LYS A 89 -9.08 17.16 -3.81
CA LYS A 89 -7.98 17.69 -4.62
C LYS A 89 -6.73 16.83 -4.59
N TYR A 90 -6.45 16.11 -3.50
CA TYR A 90 -5.23 15.31 -3.40
C TYR A 90 -5.44 13.87 -3.87
N ILE A 91 -6.57 13.25 -3.54
CA ILE A 91 -6.93 11.94 -4.08
C ILE A 91 -7.36 12.10 -5.55
N LYS A 92 -6.67 11.42 -6.46
CA LYS A 92 -6.90 11.49 -7.92
C LYS A 92 -7.71 10.32 -8.46
N GLY A 93 -7.82 9.23 -7.71
CA GLY A 93 -8.57 8.05 -8.09
C GLY A 93 -8.42 6.95 -7.06
N TYR A 94 -9.04 5.82 -7.36
CA TYR A 94 -9.10 4.66 -6.48
C TYR A 94 -8.70 3.41 -7.24
N LEU A 95 -7.73 2.66 -6.73
CA LEU A 95 -7.41 1.30 -7.13
C LEU A 95 -8.10 0.36 -6.14
N ILE A 96 -9.16 -0.28 -6.53
CA ILE A 96 -9.96 -1.16 -5.67
C ILE A 96 -9.58 -2.61 -5.92
N SER A 97 -9.07 -3.27 -4.89
CA SER A 97 -8.58 -4.65 -4.99
C SER A 97 -9.70 -5.65 -5.21
N HIS A 98 -10.77 -5.52 -4.46
CA HIS A 98 -11.97 -6.35 -4.55
C HIS A 98 -13.18 -5.67 -3.87
N SER A 99 -14.34 -6.30 -3.96
CA SER A 99 -15.62 -5.65 -3.64
C SER A 99 -16.10 -5.86 -2.20
N HIS A 100 -15.27 -6.35 -1.27
CA HIS A 100 -15.65 -6.43 0.13
C HIS A 100 -15.80 -5.05 0.76
N LEU A 101 -16.72 -4.93 1.71
CA LEU A 101 -17.13 -3.65 2.27
C LEU A 101 -16.00 -2.94 3.00
N ASP A 102 -15.12 -3.67 3.67
CA ASP A 102 -13.95 -3.12 4.38
C ASP A 102 -12.83 -2.58 3.44
N HIS A 103 -13.02 -2.74 2.12
CA HIS A 103 -12.15 -2.15 1.09
C HIS A 103 -12.78 -1.00 0.32
N LEU A 104 -14.11 -0.76 0.46
CA LEU A 104 -14.78 0.30 -0.29
C LEU A 104 -15.87 1.08 0.46
N ALA A 105 -16.11 0.81 1.74
CA ALA A 105 -17.13 1.54 2.51
C ALA A 105 -16.89 3.06 2.50
N GLY A 106 -15.64 3.49 2.66
CA GLY A 106 -15.27 4.90 2.62
C GLY A 106 -15.54 5.55 1.25
N LEU A 107 -15.23 4.86 0.14
CA LEU A 107 -15.56 5.34 -1.20
C LEU A 107 -17.09 5.56 -1.35
N ILE A 108 -17.88 4.58 -0.95
CA ILE A 108 -19.34 4.67 -1.08
C ILE A 108 -19.89 5.81 -0.22
N ILE A 109 -19.53 5.84 1.07
CA ILE A 109 -20.08 6.83 2.02
C ILE A 109 -19.66 8.26 1.67
N ASN A 110 -18.42 8.47 1.19
CA ASN A 110 -17.94 9.82 0.86
C ASN A 110 -18.30 10.29 -0.56
N SER A 111 -18.89 9.43 -1.40
CA SER A 111 -19.22 9.78 -2.79
C SER A 111 -20.07 11.04 -2.97
N PRO A 112 -21.01 11.42 -2.06
CA PRO A 112 -21.77 12.65 -2.21
C PRO A 112 -20.93 13.94 -2.10
N ASP A 113 -19.79 13.86 -1.40
CA ASP A 113 -18.91 15.01 -1.19
C ASP A 113 -17.59 14.90 -1.96
N ASP A 114 -17.44 13.89 -2.80
CA ASP A 114 -16.23 13.70 -3.59
C ASP A 114 -16.23 14.49 -4.91
N SER A 115 -15.14 14.45 -5.65
CA SER A 115 -14.97 15.07 -6.98
C SER A 115 -14.81 14.01 -8.06
N ALA A 116 -14.88 14.43 -9.33
CA ALA A 116 -14.71 13.54 -10.48
C ALA A 116 -13.38 12.77 -10.42
N LYS A 117 -13.44 11.42 -10.45
CA LYS A 117 -12.30 10.50 -10.33
C LYS A 117 -12.55 9.21 -11.10
N THR A 118 -11.45 8.47 -11.33
CA THR A 118 -11.51 7.13 -11.89
C THR A 118 -11.41 6.06 -10.79
N ILE A 119 -12.27 5.05 -10.87
CA ILE A 119 -12.20 3.82 -10.10
C ILE A 119 -11.60 2.76 -11.03
N TYR A 120 -10.42 2.27 -10.68
CA TYR A 120 -9.69 1.22 -11.38
C TYR A 120 -9.87 -0.09 -10.64
N ALA A 121 -10.38 -1.12 -11.29
CA ALA A 121 -10.53 -2.47 -10.73
C ALA A 121 -10.66 -3.51 -11.85
N PHE A 122 -10.62 -4.79 -11.52
CA PHE A 122 -11.05 -5.82 -12.46
C PHE A 122 -12.55 -5.74 -12.73
N ALA A 123 -12.96 -6.24 -13.88
CA ALA A 123 -14.33 -6.11 -14.38
C ALA A 123 -15.40 -6.69 -13.43
N ASP A 124 -15.11 -7.80 -12.75
CA ASP A 124 -16.00 -8.44 -11.78
C ASP A 124 -16.19 -7.59 -10.52
N CYS A 125 -15.13 -6.92 -10.05
CA CYS A 125 -15.24 -5.97 -8.94
C CYS A 125 -16.10 -4.76 -9.34
N ILE A 126 -15.88 -4.18 -10.52
CA ILE A 126 -16.71 -3.09 -11.06
C ILE A 126 -18.16 -3.51 -11.18
N GLU A 127 -18.42 -4.70 -11.69
CA GLU A 127 -19.80 -5.22 -11.83
C GLU A 127 -20.48 -5.35 -10.47
N THR A 128 -19.75 -5.80 -9.43
CA THR A 128 -20.30 -5.85 -8.07
C THR A 128 -20.62 -4.45 -7.53
N ILE A 129 -19.74 -3.46 -7.75
CA ILE A 129 -19.98 -2.08 -7.32
C ILE A 129 -21.25 -1.54 -7.99
N LYS A 130 -21.42 -1.76 -9.30
CA LYS A 130 -22.57 -1.33 -10.09
C LYS A 130 -23.89 -1.96 -9.64
N THR A 131 -23.86 -3.25 -9.31
CA THR A 131 -25.08 -4.03 -9.09
C THR A 131 -25.49 -4.17 -7.61
N HIS A 132 -24.56 -3.88 -6.67
CA HIS A 132 -24.84 -4.03 -5.24
C HIS A 132 -24.71 -2.72 -4.44
N TYR A 133 -23.83 -1.81 -4.84
CA TYR A 133 -23.58 -0.58 -4.07
C TYR A 133 -24.20 0.66 -4.72
N PHE A 134 -23.85 1.01 -5.94
CA PHE A 134 -24.39 2.17 -6.65
C PHE A 134 -25.69 1.85 -7.41
N THR A 135 -26.73 1.44 -6.67
CA THR A 135 -27.98 0.89 -7.22
C THR A 135 -29.23 1.69 -6.88
N TRP A 136 -29.10 2.91 -6.36
CA TRP A 136 -30.20 3.71 -5.81
C TRP A 136 -30.98 3.04 -4.65
N LYS A 137 -30.95 1.72 -4.54
CA LYS A 137 -31.50 0.96 -3.41
C LYS A 137 -30.55 0.91 -2.24
N SER A 138 -29.25 0.68 -2.51
CA SER A 138 -28.21 0.65 -1.49
C SER A 138 -27.60 2.04 -1.29
N TRP A 139 -27.23 2.71 -2.39
CA TRP A 139 -26.68 4.05 -2.41
C TRP A 139 -26.94 4.71 -3.78
N ALA A 140 -27.01 6.05 -3.84
CA ALA A 140 -27.15 6.76 -5.11
C ALA A 140 -26.02 6.41 -6.08
N ASN A 141 -26.34 6.30 -7.39
CA ASN A 141 -25.35 5.94 -8.38
C ASN A 141 -24.46 7.14 -8.76
N PHE A 142 -23.32 7.26 -8.09
CA PHE A 142 -22.32 8.29 -8.35
C PHE A 142 -21.41 7.99 -9.54
N ALA A 143 -21.53 6.82 -10.16
CA ALA A 143 -20.71 6.42 -11.30
C ALA A 143 -21.36 6.80 -12.66
N ASP A 144 -20.63 6.54 -13.74
CA ASP A 144 -21.05 6.80 -15.14
C ASP A 144 -21.70 5.60 -15.82
N GLU A 145 -21.73 4.44 -15.13
CA GLU A 145 -22.41 3.22 -15.58
C GLU A 145 -23.34 2.68 -14.49
N GLY A 146 -24.14 1.67 -14.82
CA GLY A 146 -25.08 1.03 -13.89
C GLY A 146 -26.48 1.64 -13.92
N GLU A 147 -27.23 1.53 -12.81
CA GLU A 147 -28.62 1.96 -12.70
C GLU A 147 -28.79 3.47 -12.90
N ALA A 148 -29.75 3.88 -13.73
CA ALA A 148 -30.04 5.29 -13.97
C ALA A 148 -30.90 5.91 -12.85
N PRO A 149 -30.78 7.24 -12.60
CA PRO A 149 -29.87 8.19 -13.21
C PRO A 149 -28.43 8.04 -12.71
N GLN A 150 -27.45 8.23 -13.62
CA GLN A 150 -26.03 8.21 -13.29
C GLN A 150 -25.56 9.64 -12.98
N LEU A 151 -24.96 9.85 -11.81
CA LEU A 151 -24.47 11.17 -11.36
C LEU A 151 -23.10 11.52 -11.98
N LYS A 152 -22.36 10.52 -12.52
CA LYS A 152 -21.12 10.68 -13.31
C LYS A 152 -19.97 11.39 -12.57
N ILE A 153 -19.90 11.22 -11.27
CA ILE A 153 -18.76 11.65 -10.47
C ILE A 153 -17.59 10.66 -10.66
N TYR A 154 -17.89 9.37 -10.71
CA TYR A 154 -16.89 8.34 -10.93
C TYR A 154 -16.97 7.76 -12.34
N HIS A 155 -15.79 7.59 -12.94
CA HIS A 155 -15.59 6.83 -14.17
C HIS A 155 -14.99 5.46 -13.83
N TYR A 156 -15.56 4.38 -14.38
CA TYR A 156 -14.98 3.05 -14.23
C TYR A 156 -13.95 2.78 -15.32
N GLN A 157 -12.76 2.33 -14.90
CA GLN A 157 -11.70 1.85 -15.77
C GLN A 157 -11.40 0.39 -15.44
N ALA A 158 -11.90 -0.53 -16.26
CA ALA A 158 -11.60 -1.95 -16.12
C ALA A 158 -10.11 -2.22 -16.42
N LEU A 159 -9.44 -2.91 -15.50
CA LEU A 159 -8.07 -3.35 -15.65
C LEU A 159 -8.01 -4.72 -16.32
N LYS A 160 -6.92 -4.98 -17.04
CA LYS A 160 -6.60 -6.30 -17.57
C LYS A 160 -5.34 -6.83 -16.89
N PRO A 161 -5.31 -8.13 -16.53
CA PRO A 161 -4.13 -8.72 -15.91
C PRO A 161 -2.85 -8.46 -16.70
N GLY A 162 -1.80 -7.95 -16.05
CA GLY A 162 -0.50 -7.73 -16.65
C GLY A 162 -0.38 -6.51 -17.58
N GLU A 163 -1.48 -5.83 -17.94
CA GLU A 163 -1.45 -4.60 -18.73
C GLU A 163 -1.04 -3.41 -17.87
N GLU A 164 -0.07 -2.63 -18.33
CA GLU A 164 0.35 -1.40 -17.63
C GLU A 164 -0.39 -0.20 -18.21
N ILE A 165 -1.09 0.55 -17.36
CA ILE A 165 -1.83 1.74 -17.75
C ILE A 165 -1.44 2.96 -16.89
N PRO A 166 -1.56 4.19 -17.44
CA PRO A 166 -1.38 5.41 -16.65
C PRO A 166 -2.50 5.58 -15.61
N VAL A 167 -2.13 6.07 -14.43
CA VAL A 167 -3.07 6.50 -13.40
C VAL A 167 -3.36 7.99 -13.62
N ALA A 168 -4.59 8.32 -13.96
CA ALA A 168 -4.99 9.67 -14.35
C ALA A 168 -4.64 10.72 -13.29
N SER A 169 -4.18 11.88 -13.74
CA SER A 169 -3.78 13.03 -12.90
C SER A 169 -2.64 12.74 -11.92
N THR A 170 -1.88 11.66 -12.13
CA THR A 170 -0.63 11.35 -11.42
C THR A 170 0.51 11.13 -12.42
N GLU A 171 1.74 11.03 -11.93
CA GLU A 171 2.90 10.64 -12.76
C GLU A 171 3.14 9.11 -12.72
N MET A 172 2.20 8.37 -12.15
CA MET A 172 2.33 6.93 -11.91
C MET A 172 1.61 6.12 -12.98
N THR A 173 2.07 4.87 -13.14
CA THR A 173 1.36 3.82 -13.89
C THR A 173 1.05 2.67 -12.96
N VAL A 174 0.10 1.83 -13.33
CA VAL A 174 -0.26 0.62 -12.58
C VAL A 174 -0.37 -0.58 -13.50
N LYS A 175 0.06 -1.73 -12.98
CA LYS A 175 -0.16 -3.05 -13.55
C LYS A 175 -0.87 -3.90 -12.50
N ALA A 176 -2.01 -4.50 -12.85
CA ALA A 176 -2.79 -5.34 -11.95
C ALA A 176 -2.53 -6.82 -12.20
N PHE A 177 -2.53 -7.61 -11.11
CA PHE A 177 -2.43 -9.07 -11.13
C PHE A 177 -3.56 -9.67 -10.31
N PRO A 178 -4.17 -10.78 -10.75
CA PRO A 178 -5.22 -11.45 -9.99
C PRO A 178 -4.64 -12.12 -8.73
N LEU A 179 -5.41 -12.10 -7.66
CA LEU A 179 -5.15 -12.82 -6.42
C LEU A 179 -6.37 -13.71 -6.10
N SER A 180 -6.12 -14.77 -5.32
CA SER A 180 -7.19 -15.67 -4.86
C SER A 180 -7.60 -15.29 -3.45
N HIS A 181 -8.89 -15.00 -3.27
CA HIS A 181 -9.48 -14.66 -1.99
C HIS A 181 -10.79 -15.43 -1.80
N SER A 182 -10.67 -16.69 -1.38
CA SER A 182 -11.79 -17.65 -1.33
C SER A 182 -12.53 -17.74 -2.68
N ASN A 183 -13.78 -17.30 -2.73
CA ASN A 183 -14.61 -17.35 -3.93
C ASN A 183 -14.51 -16.07 -4.79
N LEU A 184 -13.64 -15.14 -4.45
CA LEU A 184 -13.50 -13.85 -5.13
C LEU A 184 -12.11 -13.73 -5.77
N THR A 185 -12.06 -13.00 -6.89
CA THR A 185 -10.83 -12.47 -7.41
C THR A 185 -10.52 -11.16 -6.69
N SER A 186 -9.38 -11.11 -6.01
CA SER A 186 -8.78 -9.88 -5.52
C SER A 186 -7.67 -9.43 -6.46
N SER A 187 -7.06 -8.27 -6.20
CA SER A 187 -6.04 -7.71 -7.07
C SER A 187 -4.79 -7.33 -6.30
N ALA A 188 -3.62 -7.60 -6.91
CA ALA A 188 -2.39 -6.92 -6.56
C ALA A 188 -2.13 -5.79 -7.57
N PHE A 189 -1.64 -4.66 -7.08
CA PHE A 189 -1.29 -3.48 -7.87
C PHE A 189 0.20 -3.19 -7.79
N LEU A 190 0.92 -3.37 -8.90
CA LEU A 190 2.29 -2.93 -9.05
C LEU A 190 2.28 -1.49 -9.58
N VAL A 191 2.49 -0.54 -8.68
CA VAL A 191 2.50 0.88 -9.00
C VAL A 191 3.92 1.33 -9.32
N ARG A 192 4.12 1.99 -10.45
CA ARG A 192 5.41 2.51 -10.90
C ARG A 192 5.44 4.03 -10.85
N ASN A 193 6.52 4.57 -10.31
CA ASN A 193 6.94 5.95 -10.42
C ASN A 193 8.35 6.00 -11.00
N LYS A 194 8.50 6.48 -12.24
CA LYS A 194 9.77 6.44 -13.00
C LYS A 194 10.33 5.00 -13.04
N GLU A 195 11.52 4.77 -12.46
CA GLU A 195 12.17 3.47 -12.42
C GLU A 195 11.83 2.64 -11.17
N ASN A 196 11.05 3.20 -10.23
CA ASN A 196 10.78 2.59 -8.95
C ASN A 196 9.36 2.03 -8.90
N TYR A 197 9.19 0.95 -8.12
CA TYR A 197 7.93 0.25 -7.96
C TYR A 197 7.55 0.11 -6.48
N LEU A 198 6.26 0.09 -6.22
CA LEU A 198 5.65 -0.36 -4.97
C LEU A 198 4.57 -1.36 -5.30
N LEU A 199 4.54 -2.49 -4.60
CA LEU A 199 3.54 -3.53 -4.77
C LEU A 199 2.55 -3.49 -3.61
N TYR A 200 1.26 -3.37 -3.90
CA TYR A 200 0.18 -3.53 -2.93
C TYR A 200 -0.62 -4.77 -3.29
N LEU A 201 -0.85 -5.64 -2.34
CA LEU A 201 -1.77 -6.75 -2.45
C LEU A 201 -3.05 -6.41 -1.65
N GLY A 202 -4.19 -6.57 -2.29
CA GLY A 202 -5.45 -6.73 -1.58
C GLY A 202 -5.47 -8.06 -0.83
N ASP A 203 -6.62 -8.45 -0.33
CA ASP A 203 -6.76 -9.70 0.41
C ASP A 203 -6.39 -10.90 -0.45
N THR A 204 -5.67 -11.85 0.13
CA THR A 204 -5.21 -13.06 -0.56
C THR A 204 -4.96 -14.21 0.40
N GLY A 205 -5.39 -15.40 0.03
CA GLY A 205 -4.92 -16.64 0.66
C GLY A 205 -3.64 -17.16 0.00
N PRO A 206 -2.91 -18.07 0.66
CA PRO A 206 -1.75 -18.73 0.08
C PRO A 206 -2.15 -19.67 -1.06
N ASP A 207 -1.35 -19.73 -2.12
CA ASP A 207 -1.66 -20.56 -3.30
C ASP A 207 -1.94 -22.03 -2.94
N GLU A 208 -1.25 -22.58 -1.93
CA GLU A 208 -1.44 -23.95 -1.46
C GLU A 208 -2.87 -24.21 -0.95
N ILE A 209 -3.43 -23.27 -0.19
CA ILE A 209 -4.79 -23.37 0.38
C ILE A 209 -5.85 -23.02 -0.65
N GLU A 210 -5.63 -21.96 -1.41
CA GLU A 210 -6.54 -21.49 -2.45
C GLU A 210 -6.52 -22.38 -3.70
N LYS A 211 -5.56 -23.31 -3.79
CA LYS A 211 -5.32 -24.18 -4.95
C LYS A 211 -5.16 -23.38 -6.25
N SER A 212 -4.39 -22.31 -6.16
CA SER A 212 -4.11 -21.38 -7.24
C SER A 212 -2.62 -21.31 -7.55
N HIS A 213 -2.26 -20.45 -8.51
CA HIS A 213 -0.88 -20.09 -8.85
C HIS A 213 -0.74 -18.57 -8.97
N ASN A 214 -1.65 -17.82 -8.38
CA ASN A 214 -1.71 -16.36 -8.52
C ASN A 214 -0.55 -15.67 -7.83
N LEU A 215 -0.24 -16.06 -6.58
CA LEU A 215 0.92 -15.53 -5.86
C LEU A 215 2.24 -15.95 -6.52
N ALA A 216 2.38 -17.21 -6.92
CA ALA A 216 3.57 -17.68 -7.64
C ALA A 216 3.82 -16.88 -8.92
N SER A 217 2.79 -16.65 -9.73
CA SER A 217 2.87 -15.83 -10.95
C SER A 217 3.21 -14.36 -10.66
N LEU A 218 2.67 -13.80 -9.57
CA LEU A 218 3.00 -12.46 -9.12
C LEU A 218 4.47 -12.37 -8.70
N TRP A 219 4.97 -13.35 -7.93
CA TRP A 219 6.37 -13.39 -7.50
C TRP A 219 7.33 -13.49 -8.68
N GLU A 220 7.03 -14.31 -9.69
CA GLU A 220 7.80 -14.37 -10.93
C GLU A 220 7.85 -13.01 -11.65
N ALA A 221 6.72 -12.31 -11.70
CA ALA A 221 6.63 -11.02 -12.38
C ALA A 221 7.41 -9.91 -11.67
N VAL A 222 7.52 -9.93 -10.32
CA VAL A 222 8.16 -8.84 -9.56
C VAL A 222 9.62 -9.13 -9.16
N ALA A 223 10.04 -10.41 -9.14
CA ALA A 223 11.40 -10.80 -8.78
C ALA A 223 12.51 -10.04 -9.55
N PRO A 224 12.40 -9.77 -10.87
CA PRO A 224 13.38 -8.93 -11.58
C PRO A 224 13.54 -7.55 -10.96
N SER A 225 12.43 -6.90 -10.57
CA SER A 225 12.45 -5.55 -9.98
C SER A 225 13.10 -5.51 -8.60
N ILE A 226 13.04 -6.61 -7.83
CA ILE A 226 13.75 -6.78 -6.56
C ILE A 226 15.25 -6.90 -6.82
N LYS A 227 15.67 -7.79 -7.75
CA LYS A 227 17.07 -7.97 -8.14
C LYS A 227 17.71 -6.65 -8.61
N GLU A 228 16.95 -5.84 -9.31
CA GLU A 228 17.37 -4.51 -9.79
C GLU A 228 17.24 -3.41 -8.73
N LYS A 229 16.78 -3.71 -7.51
CA LYS A 229 16.54 -2.77 -6.40
C LYS A 229 15.53 -1.65 -6.75
N LYS A 230 14.68 -1.90 -7.72
CA LYS A 230 13.62 -0.98 -8.17
C LYS A 230 12.33 -1.13 -7.38
N LEU A 231 11.97 -2.33 -6.93
CA LEU A 231 10.85 -2.54 -6.02
C LEU A 231 11.25 -2.09 -4.61
N LYS A 232 10.52 -1.13 -4.04
CA LYS A 232 10.88 -0.48 -2.77
C LYS A 232 10.21 -1.11 -1.57
N ALA A 233 8.99 -1.61 -1.74
CA ALA A 233 8.23 -2.29 -0.70
C ALA A 233 7.16 -3.20 -1.30
N ILE A 234 6.80 -4.22 -0.55
CA ILE A 234 5.60 -5.04 -0.75
C ILE A 234 4.67 -4.77 0.43
N MET A 235 3.43 -4.39 0.15
CA MET A 235 2.35 -4.26 1.11
C MET A 235 1.48 -5.52 1.01
N ILE A 236 1.41 -6.31 2.06
CA ILE A 236 0.72 -7.61 2.06
C ILE A 236 0.03 -7.85 3.39
N GLU A 237 -1.12 -8.48 3.33
CA GLU A 237 -1.94 -8.76 4.50
C GLU A 237 -1.34 -9.83 5.41
N VAL A 238 -1.67 -9.73 6.72
CA VAL A 238 -1.65 -10.83 7.68
C VAL A 238 -2.86 -10.67 8.58
N SER A 239 -3.92 -11.44 8.30
CA SER A 239 -5.22 -11.23 8.95
C SER A 239 -5.41 -12.02 10.24
N PHE A 240 -4.76 -13.17 10.38
CA PHE A 240 -4.96 -14.09 11.51
C PHE A 240 -3.63 -14.55 12.11
N PRO A 241 -3.60 -14.87 13.42
CA PRO A 241 -2.45 -15.56 14.02
C PRO A 241 -2.38 -17.02 13.54
N ASP A 242 -1.22 -17.67 13.72
CA ASP A 242 -0.95 -19.02 13.22
C ASP A 242 -1.84 -20.12 13.83
N GLU A 243 -2.51 -19.84 14.93
CA GLU A 243 -3.51 -20.75 15.52
C GLU A 243 -4.81 -20.83 14.73
N GLN A 244 -5.02 -19.94 13.75
CA GLN A 244 -6.18 -20.02 12.87
C GLN A 244 -6.07 -21.25 11.96
N PRO A 245 -7.04 -22.17 11.98
CA PRO A 245 -6.99 -23.36 11.12
C PRO A 245 -7.06 -22.99 9.63
N ASP A 246 -6.30 -23.67 8.78
CA ASP A 246 -6.25 -23.42 7.33
C ASP A 246 -7.64 -23.41 6.66
N LYS A 247 -8.52 -24.33 7.06
CA LYS A 247 -9.90 -24.42 6.53
C LYS A 247 -10.79 -23.22 6.85
N THR A 248 -10.37 -22.33 7.75
CA THR A 248 -11.08 -21.13 8.18
C THR A 248 -10.27 -19.85 8.02
N LEU A 249 -9.30 -19.86 7.09
CA LEU A 249 -8.55 -18.66 6.69
C LEU A 249 -9.40 -17.71 5.84
N PHE A 250 -10.41 -18.21 5.15
CA PHE A 250 -11.31 -17.41 4.31
C PHE A 250 -10.57 -16.56 3.27
N GLY A 251 -9.50 -17.11 2.68
CA GLY A 251 -8.70 -16.42 1.67
C GLY A 251 -7.76 -15.37 2.25
N HIS A 252 -7.23 -15.61 3.45
CA HIS A 252 -6.27 -14.73 4.12
C HIS A 252 -4.99 -15.46 4.55
N LEU A 253 -3.98 -14.67 4.97
CA LEU A 253 -2.70 -15.15 5.43
C LEU A 253 -2.57 -15.13 6.96
N THR A 254 -1.72 -16.04 7.45
CA THR A 254 -1.11 -16.01 8.79
C THR A 254 0.38 -15.66 8.69
N PRO A 255 1.09 -15.37 9.79
CA PRO A 255 2.54 -15.23 9.78
C PRO A 255 3.26 -16.38 9.09
N HIS A 256 2.91 -17.64 9.40
CA HIS A 256 3.46 -18.82 8.79
C HIS A 256 3.31 -18.82 7.26
N TRP A 257 2.11 -18.56 6.76
CA TRP A 257 1.84 -18.53 5.32
C TRP A 257 2.53 -17.37 4.62
N LEU A 258 2.58 -16.19 5.24
CA LEU A 258 3.37 -15.08 4.68
C LEU A 258 4.83 -15.47 4.53
N MET A 259 5.45 -16.08 5.57
CA MET A 259 6.87 -16.44 5.49
C MET A 259 7.13 -17.54 4.44
N LYS A 260 6.22 -18.50 4.25
CA LYS A 260 6.31 -19.46 3.13
C LYS A 260 6.30 -18.77 1.76
N GLU A 261 5.42 -17.81 1.56
CA GLU A 261 5.37 -17.02 0.32
C GLU A 261 6.65 -16.19 0.11
N MET A 262 7.21 -15.62 1.19
CA MET A 262 8.48 -14.91 1.11
C MET A 262 9.66 -15.85 0.81
N ASP A 263 9.64 -17.10 1.27
CA ASP A 263 10.64 -18.11 0.90
C ASP A 263 10.55 -18.44 -0.61
N VAL A 264 9.34 -18.51 -1.19
CA VAL A 264 9.16 -18.67 -2.64
C VAL A 264 9.79 -17.50 -3.40
N LEU A 265 9.52 -16.27 -2.96
CA LEU A 265 10.05 -15.05 -3.58
C LEU A 265 11.57 -14.96 -3.44
N GLU A 266 12.14 -15.31 -2.27
CA GLU A 266 13.59 -15.37 -2.04
C GLU A 266 14.26 -16.35 -3.01
N ASN A 267 13.69 -17.54 -3.21
CA ASN A 267 14.21 -18.54 -4.14
C ASN A 267 14.24 -18.01 -5.58
N LEU A 268 13.26 -17.22 -6.00
CA LEU A 268 13.23 -16.57 -7.32
C LEU A 268 14.26 -15.44 -7.43
N CYS A 269 14.51 -14.71 -6.36
CA CYS A 269 15.44 -13.58 -6.34
C CYS A 269 16.89 -14.00 -6.15
N GLY A 270 17.13 -15.11 -5.46
CA GLY A 270 18.43 -15.61 -5.06
C GLY A 270 18.74 -15.40 -3.57
N PRO A 271 19.63 -16.19 -2.98
CA PRO A 271 19.91 -16.18 -1.55
C PRO A 271 20.31 -14.80 -1.01
N GLY A 272 19.63 -14.34 0.04
CA GLY A 272 19.89 -13.05 0.69
C GLY A 272 19.32 -11.83 -0.03
N ALA A 273 18.57 -12.01 -1.12
CA ALA A 273 18.01 -10.92 -1.90
C ALA A 273 16.94 -10.12 -1.12
N LEU A 274 16.21 -10.78 -0.24
CA LEU A 274 15.17 -10.15 0.59
C LEU A 274 15.68 -9.64 1.94
N LYS A 275 16.95 -9.81 2.28
CA LYS A 275 17.49 -9.30 3.55
C LYS A 275 17.34 -7.78 3.64
N GLY A 276 16.61 -7.31 4.68
CA GLY A 276 16.32 -5.89 4.90
C GLY A 276 15.27 -5.31 3.94
N PHE A 277 14.66 -6.14 3.08
CA PHE A 277 13.61 -5.69 2.16
C PHE A 277 12.33 -5.34 2.91
N ASN A 278 11.66 -4.25 2.52
CA ASN A 278 10.49 -3.72 3.21
C ASN A 278 9.24 -4.54 2.91
N ILE A 279 8.68 -5.18 3.94
CA ILE A 279 7.36 -5.83 3.91
C ILE A 279 6.44 -5.03 4.84
N VAL A 280 5.46 -4.36 4.27
CA VAL A 280 4.46 -3.59 5.01
C VAL A 280 3.29 -4.52 5.30
N ILE A 281 3.06 -4.78 6.58
CA ILE A 281 1.98 -5.68 7.04
C ILE A 281 0.67 -4.92 7.06
N THR A 282 -0.28 -5.34 6.24
CA THR A 282 -1.59 -4.70 6.08
C THR A 282 -2.72 -5.57 6.61
N HIS A 283 -3.93 -5.05 6.65
CA HIS A 283 -5.18 -5.77 6.89
C HIS A 283 -5.21 -6.64 8.16
N VAL A 284 -4.52 -6.19 9.22
CA VAL A 284 -4.51 -6.93 10.50
C VAL A 284 -5.91 -6.90 11.15
N LYS A 285 -6.40 -8.05 11.60
CA LYS A 285 -7.76 -8.13 12.17
C LYS A 285 -7.77 -8.05 13.71
N PRO A 286 -8.68 -7.23 14.30
CA PRO A 286 -8.90 -7.18 15.74
C PRO A 286 -9.24 -8.57 16.32
N PRO A 287 -9.09 -8.80 17.64
CA PRO A 287 -8.71 -7.83 18.68
C PRO A 287 -7.21 -7.52 18.73
N GLU A 288 -6.83 -6.47 19.45
CA GLU A 288 -5.41 -6.04 19.58
C GLU A 288 -4.49 -7.16 20.07
N SER A 289 -5.00 -8.02 20.97
CA SER A 289 -4.25 -9.20 21.44
C SER A 289 -3.88 -10.18 20.33
N SER A 290 -4.72 -10.31 19.28
CA SER A 290 -4.40 -11.11 18.09
C SER A 290 -3.34 -10.42 17.23
N ILE A 291 -3.45 -9.11 17.06
CA ILE A 291 -2.46 -8.30 16.32
C ILE A 291 -1.08 -8.40 16.98
N GLU A 292 -0.99 -8.24 18.29
CA GLU A 292 0.27 -8.39 19.03
C GLU A 292 0.84 -9.81 18.96
N ARG A 293 -0.02 -10.82 18.89
CA ARG A 293 0.39 -12.21 18.69
C ARG A 293 0.99 -12.40 17.29
N MET A 294 0.31 -11.94 16.25
CA MET A 294 0.82 -11.97 14.86
C MET A 294 2.17 -11.29 14.74
N LYS A 295 2.36 -10.11 15.34
CA LYS A 295 3.66 -9.41 15.35
C LYS A 295 4.78 -10.26 15.98
N LYS A 296 4.48 -10.95 17.09
CA LYS A 296 5.45 -11.85 17.75
C LYS A 296 5.79 -13.07 16.88
N GLN A 297 4.79 -13.67 16.23
CA GLN A 297 4.98 -14.81 15.33
C GLN A 297 5.79 -14.39 14.10
N LEU A 298 5.42 -13.28 13.46
CA LEU A 298 6.20 -12.70 12.35
C LEU A 298 7.67 -12.45 12.72
N ALA A 299 7.92 -11.88 13.90
CA ALA A 299 9.30 -11.64 14.36
C ALA A 299 10.07 -12.95 14.61
N ALA A 300 9.41 -13.97 15.15
CA ALA A 300 10.03 -15.28 15.43
C ALA A 300 10.34 -16.07 14.15
N GLU A 301 9.49 -15.96 13.13
CA GLU A 301 9.64 -16.70 11.86
C GLU A 301 10.45 -15.94 10.80
N ASN A 302 10.82 -14.70 11.01
CA ASN A 302 11.55 -13.85 10.07
C ASN A 302 13.01 -14.28 9.88
N LYS A 303 13.22 -15.49 9.36
CA LYS A 303 14.55 -16.04 9.06
C LYS A 303 15.25 -15.32 7.92
N LEU A 304 14.50 -14.76 6.99
CA LEU A 304 14.98 -13.98 5.85
C LEU A 304 15.49 -12.58 6.26
N GLN A 305 15.30 -12.18 7.52
CA GLN A 305 15.69 -10.85 8.02
C GLN A 305 15.04 -9.71 7.22
N LEU A 306 13.76 -9.88 6.87
CA LEU A 306 12.93 -8.85 6.23
C LEU A 306 12.80 -7.63 7.16
N ASN A 307 12.68 -6.44 6.60
CA ASN A 307 12.25 -5.26 7.35
C ASN A 307 10.72 -5.24 7.43
N LEU A 308 10.16 -5.72 8.53
CA LEU A 308 8.72 -5.76 8.77
C LEU A 308 8.23 -4.39 9.24
N VAL A 309 7.43 -3.73 8.42
CA VAL A 309 6.88 -2.40 8.69
C VAL A 309 5.41 -2.54 9.08
N TYR A 310 5.04 -2.03 10.24
CA TYR A 310 3.66 -1.99 10.74
C TYR A 310 3.13 -0.57 10.57
N PRO A 311 2.28 -0.30 9.57
CA PRO A 311 1.78 1.03 9.31
C PRO A 311 0.84 1.49 10.43
N GLU A 312 0.90 2.79 10.75
CA GLU A 312 -0.01 3.41 11.70
C GLU A 312 -0.94 4.39 10.97
N GLN A 313 -2.23 4.34 11.29
CA GLN A 313 -3.24 5.22 10.70
C GLN A 313 -2.85 6.70 10.81
N GLY A 314 -2.83 7.40 9.69
CA GLY A 314 -2.52 8.82 9.61
C GLY A 314 -1.05 9.19 9.75
N LYS A 315 -0.11 8.24 9.79
CA LYS A 315 1.34 8.51 9.80
C LYS A 315 1.98 8.19 8.46
N ALA A 316 2.71 9.13 7.89
CA ALA A 316 3.36 8.94 6.60
C ALA A 316 4.56 7.98 6.68
N LEU A 317 4.70 7.14 5.67
CA LEU A 317 5.85 6.30 5.38
C LEU A 317 6.47 6.73 4.05
N ASN A 318 7.77 6.55 3.91
CA ASN A 318 8.50 6.88 2.68
C ASN A 318 9.37 5.68 2.25
N PHE A 319 9.35 5.40 0.95
CA PHE A 319 10.05 4.26 0.36
C PHE A 319 10.86 4.66 -0.87
#